data_3131843a9cf37a8c0333134fdf7981c3
#
_entry.id   3131843a9cf37a8c0333134fdf7981c3
#
_cell.length_a   1.000
_cell.length_b   1.000
_cell.length_c   1.000
_cell.angle_alpha   90.00
_cell.angle_beta   90.00
_cell.angle_gamma   90.00
#
_symmetry.space_group_name_H-M   'P 1'
#
loop_
_entity.id
_entity.type
_entity.pdbx_description
1 polymer ?
#
loop_
_entity_poly.entity_id
_entity_poly.type
_entity_poly.pdbx_seq_one_letter_code
_entity_poly.pdbx_strand_id
1 'polypeptide(L)'
;MIDSILPVEEELRRFRNEVGGQTVTRLADASSSREALVRRFMSSLARSDTGELARMALQRREFADLVYPESPYTHPPYHQSPALVWYQIQNGSSTGLTRLLRRLGGQPLKYADHRCDPKPDRQGKNEIWTNCTLRIIEPAGDTSTHRLFGSIIQRDGLFKIVSYSNEF
;
A
#
# COMPACT_ATOMS: atom_id res chain seq x y z
N MET A 1 1.13 -32.92 -19.76
CA MET A 1 1.99 -31.75 -19.95
C MET A 1 2.36 -31.24 -18.58
N ILE A 2 3.62 -31.32 -18.21
CA ILE A 2 4.07 -30.80 -16.91
C ILE A 2 4.31 -29.33 -17.12
N ASP A 3 3.45 -28.50 -16.54
CA ASP A 3 3.71 -27.07 -16.50
C ASP A 3 4.97 -26.87 -15.68
N SER A 4 6.05 -26.51 -16.37
CA SER A 4 7.30 -26.20 -15.70
C SER A 4 7.13 -24.91 -14.92
N ILE A 5 7.13 -25.00 -13.59
CA ILE A 5 7.14 -23.84 -12.72
C ILE A 5 8.48 -23.14 -12.92
N LEU A 6 8.43 -21.89 -13.34
CA LEU A 6 9.64 -21.10 -13.50
C LEU A 6 10.27 -20.83 -12.12
N PRO A 7 11.61 -20.81 -12.04
CA PRO A 7 12.28 -20.34 -10.82
C PRO A 7 11.86 -18.90 -10.48
N VAL A 8 11.82 -18.59 -9.18
CA VAL A 8 11.43 -17.27 -8.69
C VAL A 8 12.28 -16.16 -9.31
N GLU A 9 13.58 -16.40 -9.43
CA GLU A 9 14.52 -15.42 -10.03
C GLU A 9 14.15 -15.11 -11.48
N GLU A 10 13.73 -16.12 -12.24
CA GLU A 10 13.33 -15.93 -13.64
C GLU A 10 11.98 -15.21 -13.74
N GLU A 11 11.02 -15.55 -12.91
CA GLU A 11 9.74 -14.85 -12.85
C GLU A 11 9.96 -13.36 -12.51
N LEU A 12 10.79 -13.10 -11.52
CA LEU A 12 11.11 -11.74 -11.09
C LEU A 12 11.86 -10.96 -12.18
N ARG A 13 12.80 -11.60 -12.85
CA ARG A 13 13.52 -10.98 -13.96
C ARG A 13 12.56 -10.56 -15.08
N ARG A 14 11.63 -11.43 -15.46
CA ARG A 14 10.62 -11.13 -16.48
C ARG A 14 9.70 -9.99 -16.03
N PHE A 15 9.27 -10.01 -14.79
CA PHE A 15 8.43 -8.95 -14.22
C PHE A 15 9.15 -7.60 -14.24
N ARG A 16 10.41 -7.57 -13.82
CA ARG A 16 11.22 -6.34 -13.84
C ARG A 16 11.42 -5.80 -15.26
N ASN A 17 11.59 -6.68 -16.23
CA ASN A 17 11.71 -6.27 -17.64
C ASN A 17 10.42 -5.64 -18.15
N GLU A 18 9.25 -6.18 -17.78
CA GLU A 18 7.96 -5.62 -18.15
C GLU A 18 7.70 -4.27 -17.50
N VAL A 19 8.06 -4.14 -16.22
CA VAL A 19 7.91 -2.88 -15.48
C VAL A 19 8.81 -1.80 -16.08
N GLY A 20 10.03 -2.16 -16.47
CA GLY A 20 11.02 -1.21 -16.99
C GLY A 20 11.55 -0.28 -15.92
N GLY A 21 12.27 0.76 -16.35
CA GLY A 21 12.85 1.74 -15.47
C GLY A 21 14.11 1.27 -14.78
N GLN A 22 14.60 2.09 -13.84
CA GLN A 22 15.81 1.81 -13.09
C GLN A 22 15.49 1.05 -11.80
N THR A 23 16.47 0.29 -11.31
CA THR A 23 16.38 -0.38 -10.02
C THR A 23 16.15 0.63 -8.91
N VAL A 24 15.17 0.32 -8.05
CA VAL A 24 14.80 1.15 -6.92
C VAL A 24 15.43 0.56 -5.65
N THR A 25 16.05 1.40 -4.84
CA THR A 25 16.72 0.97 -3.60
C THR A 25 16.03 1.49 -2.33
N ARG A 26 15.08 2.41 -2.48
CA ARG A 26 14.33 2.99 -1.36
C ARG A 26 12.93 3.41 -1.82
N LEU A 27 12.02 3.53 -0.88
CA LEU A 27 10.67 4.02 -1.14
C LEU A 27 10.73 5.51 -1.52
N ALA A 28 10.12 5.84 -2.65
CA ALA A 28 10.05 7.22 -3.15
C ALA A 28 8.78 7.92 -2.68
N ASP A 29 8.85 9.24 -2.54
CA ASP A 29 7.70 10.06 -2.11
C ASP A 29 7.06 9.57 -0.81
N ALA A 30 7.87 8.96 0.05
CA ALA A 30 7.43 8.38 1.30
C ALA A 30 7.40 9.42 2.43
N SER A 31 6.67 9.10 3.49
CA SER A 31 6.61 9.92 4.69
C SER A 31 7.56 9.39 5.75
N SER A 32 7.95 10.25 6.69
CA SER A 32 8.96 9.94 7.72
C SER A 32 8.39 9.26 8.95
N SER A 33 7.07 9.15 9.04
CA SER A 33 6.38 8.43 10.11
C SER A 33 5.01 7.97 9.65
N ARG A 34 4.45 7.01 10.38
CA ARG A 34 3.09 6.54 10.11
C ARG A 34 2.07 7.67 10.30
N GLU A 35 2.24 8.46 11.33
CA GLU A 35 1.39 9.63 11.60
C GLU A 35 1.45 10.65 10.47
N ALA A 36 2.65 10.98 9.99
CA ALA A 36 2.83 11.91 8.89
C ALA A 36 2.16 11.39 7.61
N LEU A 37 2.28 10.10 7.35
CA LEU A 37 1.64 9.47 6.18
C LEU A 37 0.12 9.60 6.25
N VAL A 38 -0.47 9.29 7.41
CA VAL A 38 -1.92 9.33 7.59
C VAL A 38 -2.46 10.76 7.50
N ARG A 39 -1.76 11.73 8.06
CA ARG A 39 -2.15 13.15 7.94
C ARG A 39 -2.08 13.63 6.49
N ARG A 40 -1.05 13.24 5.77
CA ARG A 40 -0.88 13.54 4.35
C ARG A 40 -2.02 12.91 3.53
N PHE A 41 -2.38 11.67 3.84
CA PHE A 41 -3.51 10.99 3.23
C PHE A 41 -4.82 11.76 3.44
N MET A 42 -5.12 12.14 4.68
CA MET A 42 -6.35 12.87 4.99
C MET A 42 -6.41 14.22 4.29
N SER A 43 -5.31 14.95 4.25
CA SER A 43 -5.22 16.23 3.54
C SER A 43 -5.46 16.05 2.03
N SER A 44 -4.86 15.04 1.45
CA SER A 44 -5.03 14.75 0.01
C SER A 44 -6.45 14.32 -0.33
N LEU A 45 -7.06 13.53 0.53
CA LEU A 45 -8.45 13.09 0.37
C LEU A 45 -9.41 14.29 0.43
N ALA A 46 -9.22 15.19 1.38
CA ALA A 46 -10.04 16.40 1.53
C ALA A 46 -9.98 17.29 0.30
N ARG A 47 -8.86 17.29 -0.41
CA ARG A 47 -8.66 18.07 -1.64
C ARG A 47 -8.95 17.29 -2.92
N SER A 48 -9.32 16.00 -2.80
CA SER A 48 -9.43 15.08 -3.94
C SER A 48 -8.18 15.09 -4.82
N ASP A 49 -7.00 15.18 -4.19
CA ASP A 49 -5.72 15.23 -4.88
C ASP A 49 -5.28 13.82 -5.27
N THR A 50 -5.76 13.36 -6.42
CA THR A 50 -5.50 12.01 -6.92
C THR A 50 -4.02 11.77 -7.22
N GLY A 51 -3.29 12.78 -7.66
CA GLY A 51 -1.86 12.69 -7.91
C GLY A 51 -1.07 12.40 -6.64
N GLU A 52 -1.38 13.12 -5.57
CA GLU A 52 -0.73 12.90 -4.27
C GLU A 52 -1.11 11.55 -3.66
N LEU A 53 -2.37 11.15 -3.76
CA LEU A 53 -2.81 9.82 -3.32
C LEU A 53 -2.08 8.70 -4.08
N ALA A 54 -1.84 8.88 -5.37
CA ALA A 54 -1.06 7.93 -6.16
C ALA A 54 0.40 7.85 -5.70
N ARG A 55 1.02 9.00 -5.40
CA ARG A 55 2.42 9.05 -4.94
C ARG A 55 2.63 8.39 -3.58
N MET A 56 1.65 8.45 -2.69
CA MET A 56 1.72 7.82 -1.37
C MET A 56 1.61 6.29 -1.42
N ALA A 57 1.13 5.74 -2.52
CA ALA A 57 0.96 4.29 -2.67
C ALA A 57 2.23 3.65 -3.23
N LEU A 58 2.39 2.37 -2.88
CA LEU A 58 3.48 1.54 -3.39
C LEU A 58 3.44 1.51 -4.93
N GLN A 59 4.59 1.81 -5.54
CA GLN A 59 4.73 1.79 -6.99
C GLN A 59 5.17 0.40 -7.47
N ARG A 60 4.88 0.10 -8.73
CA ARG A 60 5.15 -1.20 -9.33
C ARG A 60 6.63 -1.59 -9.24
N ARG A 61 7.53 -0.65 -9.50
CA ARG A 61 8.98 -0.91 -9.42
C ARG A 61 9.45 -1.11 -7.98
N GLU A 62 8.89 -0.37 -7.04
CA GLU A 62 9.16 -0.57 -5.62
C GLU A 62 8.73 -1.96 -5.17
N PHE A 63 7.57 -2.41 -5.63
CA PHE A 63 7.10 -3.76 -5.36
C PHE A 63 8.10 -4.80 -5.89
N ALA A 64 8.54 -4.65 -7.14
CA ALA A 64 9.44 -5.59 -7.79
C ALA A 64 10.80 -5.69 -7.07
N ASP A 65 11.34 -4.56 -6.64
CA ASP A 65 12.71 -4.50 -6.12
C ASP A 65 12.78 -4.59 -4.59
N LEU A 66 11.79 -4.08 -3.86
CA LEU A 66 11.85 -3.95 -2.42
C LEU A 66 10.89 -4.88 -1.66
N VAL A 67 9.75 -5.23 -2.24
CA VAL A 67 8.70 -5.94 -1.52
C VAL A 67 8.66 -7.41 -1.88
N TYR A 68 8.50 -7.73 -3.14
CA TYR A 68 8.34 -9.13 -3.57
C TYR A 68 9.53 -10.01 -3.16
N PRO A 69 10.82 -9.60 -3.33
CA PRO A 69 11.94 -10.45 -2.97
C PRO A 69 12.00 -10.85 -1.49
N GLU A 70 11.42 -10.05 -0.62
CA GLU A 70 11.39 -10.30 0.83
C GLU A 70 10.05 -10.84 1.33
N SER A 71 9.11 -11.13 0.42
CA SER A 71 7.77 -11.59 0.75
C SER A 71 7.70 -13.11 0.87
N PRO A 72 6.68 -13.65 1.58
CA PRO A 72 6.48 -15.08 1.67
C PRO A 72 6.09 -15.74 0.34
N TYR A 73 5.71 -14.94 -0.67
CA TYR A 73 5.30 -15.45 -1.98
C TYR A 73 6.47 -16.00 -2.81
N THR A 74 7.71 -15.86 -2.35
CA THR A 74 8.90 -16.39 -3.00
C THR A 74 9.17 -17.86 -2.67
N HIS A 75 8.44 -18.43 -1.70
CA HIS A 75 8.69 -19.79 -1.20
C HIS A 75 7.40 -20.61 -1.10
N PRO A 76 7.49 -21.97 -1.38
CA PRO A 76 6.39 -22.87 -1.03
C PRO A 76 6.11 -22.85 0.48
N PRO A 77 4.87 -23.06 0.93
CA PRO A 77 3.67 -23.33 0.15
C PRO A 77 2.95 -22.07 -0.36
N TYR A 78 3.51 -20.88 -0.12
CA TYR A 78 2.85 -19.59 -0.42
C TYR A 78 3.26 -19.00 -1.76
N HIS A 79 4.05 -19.72 -2.56
CA HIS A 79 4.57 -19.20 -3.82
C HIS A 79 3.47 -18.68 -4.74
N GLN A 80 3.61 -17.42 -5.17
CA GLN A 80 2.82 -16.78 -6.22
C GLN A 80 3.77 -15.94 -7.08
N SER A 81 3.50 -15.85 -8.38
CA SER A 81 4.32 -15.03 -9.25
C SER A 81 4.22 -13.54 -8.90
N PRO A 82 5.28 -12.76 -9.14
CA PRO A 82 5.22 -11.33 -8.86
C PRO A 82 4.13 -10.60 -9.65
N ALA A 83 3.90 -11.01 -10.90
CA ALA A 83 2.84 -10.42 -11.73
C ALA A 83 1.45 -10.63 -11.12
N LEU A 84 1.17 -11.84 -10.59
CA LEU A 84 -0.11 -12.14 -9.96
C LEU A 84 -0.30 -11.36 -8.66
N VAL A 85 0.71 -11.32 -7.81
CA VAL A 85 0.63 -10.58 -6.54
C VAL A 85 0.42 -9.09 -6.80
N TRP A 86 1.17 -8.52 -7.72
CA TRP A 86 1.02 -7.11 -8.09
C TRP A 86 -0.37 -6.83 -8.66
N TYR A 87 -0.88 -7.69 -9.52
CA TYR A 87 -2.23 -7.55 -10.07
C TYR A 87 -3.28 -7.48 -8.97
N GLN A 88 -3.18 -8.35 -7.95
CA GLN A 88 -4.11 -8.36 -6.82
C GLN A 88 -4.04 -7.05 -6.03
N ILE A 89 -2.81 -6.58 -5.75
CA ILE A 89 -2.59 -5.30 -5.05
C ILE A 89 -3.20 -4.15 -5.84
N GLN A 90 -2.90 -4.07 -7.12
CA GLN A 90 -3.32 -2.97 -7.98
C GLN A 90 -4.84 -2.94 -8.17
N ASN A 91 -5.44 -4.11 -8.36
CA ASN A 91 -6.89 -4.22 -8.53
C ASN A 91 -7.65 -3.79 -7.28
N GLY A 92 -7.23 -4.27 -6.12
CA GLY A 92 -7.80 -3.87 -4.83
C GLY A 92 -7.61 -2.38 -4.57
N SER A 93 -6.44 -1.86 -4.91
CA SER A 93 -6.09 -0.45 -4.73
C SER A 93 -6.98 0.46 -5.61
N SER A 94 -7.14 0.14 -6.88
CA SER A 94 -7.98 0.92 -7.80
C SER A 94 -9.43 0.95 -7.37
N THR A 95 -9.98 -0.20 -7.01
CA THR A 95 -11.36 -0.31 -6.54
C THR A 95 -11.57 0.49 -5.24
N GLY A 96 -10.66 0.34 -4.30
CA GLY A 96 -10.72 1.04 -3.01
C GLY A 96 -10.58 2.55 -3.16
N LEU A 97 -9.66 3.01 -4.00
CA LEU A 97 -9.46 4.44 -4.23
C LEU A 97 -10.68 5.09 -4.90
N THR A 98 -11.29 4.43 -5.87
CA THR A 98 -12.51 4.90 -6.52
C THR A 98 -13.64 5.05 -5.50
N ARG A 99 -13.84 4.07 -4.64
CA ARG A 99 -14.84 4.11 -3.58
C ARG A 99 -14.57 5.25 -2.59
N LEU A 100 -13.32 5.38 -2.17
CA LEU A 100 -12.87 6.38 -1.22
C LEU A 100 -13.16 7.80 -1.73
N LEU A 101 -12.75 8.09 -2.95
CA LEU A 101 -12.95 9.40 -3.56
C LEU A 101 -14.43 9.73 -3.76
N ARG A 102 -15.22 8.74 -4.18
CA ARG A 102 -16.65 8.93 -4.38
C ARG A 102 -17.39 9.23 -3.08
N ARG A 103 -17.03 8.55 -1.99
CA ARG A 103 -17.74 8.68 -0.72
C ARG A 103 -17.23 9.83 0.15
N LEU A 104 -15.92 10.07 0.15
CA LEU A 104 -15.28 10.99 1.10
C LEU A 104 -14.44 12.07 0.44
N GLY A 105 -14.15 11.97 -0.85
CA GLY A 105 -13.31 12.94 -1.54
C GLY A 105 -13.88 14.34 -1.52
N GLY A 106 -13.04 15.33 -1.26
CA GLY A 106 -13.42 16.74 -1.25
C GLY A 106 -14.22 17.19 -0.04
N GLN A 107 -14.41 16.33 0.97
CA GLN A 107 -15.17 16.69 2.17
C GLN A 107 -14.25 17.22 3.27
N PRO A 108 -14.73 18.17 4.11
CA PRO A 108 -13.93 18.76 5.19
C PRO A 108 -13.87 17.84 6.41
N LEU A 109 -13.33 16.65 6.24
CA LEU A 109 -13.16 15.68 7.31
C LEU A 109 -11.92 16.03 8.14
N LYS A 110 -12.05 15.92 9.46
CA LYS A 110 -10.93 16.15 10.38
C LYS A 110 -10.39 14.83 10.88
N TYR A 111 -9.09 14.71 10.84
CA TYR A 111 -8.36 13.56 11.37
C TYR A 111 -8.22 13.71 12.89
N ALA A 112 -8.64 12.68 13.64
CA ALA A 112 -8.42 12.61 15.07
C ALA A 112 -7.18 11.78 15.41
N ASP A 113 -7.19 10.49 15.05
CA ASP A 113 -6.07 9.58 15.23
C ASP A 113 -6.21 8.34 14.36
N HIS A 114 -5.20 7.50 14.39
CA HIS A 114 -5.25 6.19 13.73
C HIS A 114 -4.66 5.12 14.64
N ARG A 115 -4.98 3.89 14.31
CA ARG A 115 -4.48 2.73 15.05
C ARG A 115 -4.28 1.57 14.09
N CYS A 116 -3.14 0.91 14.18
CA CYS A 116 -2.85 -0.34 13.48
C CYS A 116 -2.66 -1.44 14.52
N ASP A 117 -2.57 -2.70 14.09
CA ASP A 117 -2.18 -3.79 15.00
C ASP A 117 -0.87 -3.45 15.69
N PRO A 118 -0.70 -3.86 16.97
CA PRO A 118 0.46 -3.44 17.77
C PRO A 118 1.80 -3.96 17.27
N LYS A 119 1.80 -5.04 16.51
CA LYS A 119 3.03 -5.61 15.93
C LYS A 119 2.89 -5.69 14.41
N PRO A 120 3.88 -5.13 13.67
CA PRO A 120 3.88 -5.30 12.23
C PRO A 120 4.27 -6.72 11.84
N ASP A 121 3.87 -7.12 10.64
CA ASP A 121 4.36 -8.33 10.01
C ASP A 121 5.73 -8.04 9.39
N ARG A 122 6.76 -8.71 9.87
CA ARG A 122 8.13 -8.49 9.41
C ARG A 122 8.43 -9.40 8.21
N GLN A 123 8.82 -8.78 7.11
CA GLN A 123 9.21 -9.47 5.86
C GLN A 123 10.58 -8.91 5.43
N GLY A 124 11.66 -9.54 5.90
CA GLY A 124 13.02 -9.03 5.69
C GLY A 124 13.22 -7.64 6.27
N LYS A 125 13.58 -6.69 5.45
CA LYS A 125 13.74 -5.28 5.86
C LYS A 125 12.43 -4.52 5.94
N ASN A 126 11.33 -5.11 5.48
CA ASN A 126 10.02 -4.47 5.47
C ASN A 126 9.25 -4.81 6.74
N GLU A 127 8.57 -3.83 7.29
CA GLU A 127 7.56 -4.02 8.32
C GLU A 127 6.20 -3.61 7.73
N ILE A 128 5.26 -4.54 7.73
CA ILE A 128 3.93 -4.33 7.18
C ILE A 128 2.95 -4.14 8.32
N TRP A 129 2.42 -2.94 8.45
CA TRP A 129 1.43 -2.58 9.46
C TRP A 129 0.04 -2.88 8.92
N THR A 130 -0.73 -3.70 9.63
CA THR A 130 -2.04 -4.19 9.20
C THR A 130 -3.15 -3.75 10.12
N ASN A 131 -4.39 -3.92 9.65
CA ASN A 131 -5.61 -3.56 10.37
C ASN A 131 -5.57 -2.10 10.86
N CYS A 132 -5.15 -1.19 9.98
CA CYS A 132 -5.10 0.22 10.29
C CYS A 132 -6.48 0.84 10.15
N THR A 133 -6.94 1.48 11.22
CA THR A 133 -8.21 2.21 11.23
C THR A 133 -7.95 3.68 11.55
N LEU A 134 -8.72 4.56 10.92
CA LEU A 134 -8.66 5.99 11.15
C LEU A 134 -9.92 6.42 11.88
N ARG A 135 -9.73 7.22 12.91
CA ARG A 135 -10.84 7.91 13.58
C ARG A 135 -10.91 9.33 13.03
N ILE A 136 -12.07 9.66 12.49
CA ILE A 136 -12.31 10.95 11.86
C ILE A 136 -13.46 11.66 12.54
N ILE A 137 -13.43 13.00 12.49
CA ILE A 137 -14.48 13.86 13.00
C ILE A 137 -15.25 14.39 11.79
N GLU A 138 -16.53 14.04 11.70
CA GLU A 138 -17.38 14.47 10.60
C GLU A 138 -17.84 15.93 10.81
N PRO A 139 -18.34 16.61 9.75
CA PRO A 139 -18.75 18.01 9.84
C PRO A 139 -19.79 18.28 10.93
N ALA A 140 -20.63 17.30 11.25
CA ALA A 140 -21.63 17.40 12.34
C ALA A 140 -21.03 17.27 13.73
N GLY A 141 -19.73 16.96 13.86
CA GLY A 141 -19.05 16.79 15.14
C GLY A 141 -18.97 15.35 15.63
N ASP A 142 -19.65 14.41 14.97
CA ASP A 142 -19.60 13.00 15.32
C ASP A 142 -18.26 12.38 14.92
N THR A 143 -17.79 11.45 15.77
CA THR A 143 -16.57 10.69 15.49
C THR A 143 -16.94 9.34 14.91
N SER A 144 -16.24 8.94 13.85
CA SER A 144 -16.41 7.62 13.25
C SER A 144 -15.05 6.97 12.96
N THR A 145 -15.02 5.65 12.95
CA THR A 145 -13.79 4.87 12.74
C THR A 145 -13.95 4.04 11.47
N HIS A 146 -12.98 4.14 10.58
CA HIS A 146 -13.03 3.48 9.28
C HIS A 146 -11.69 2.89 8.88
N ARG A 147 -11.75 1.80 8.11
CA ARG A 147 -10.59 1.29 7.39
C ARG A 147 -10.60 1.90 5.99
N LEU A 148 -9.85 2.98 5.80
CA LEU A 148 -9.87 3.76 4.55
C LEU A 148 -8.82 3.28 3.54
N PHE A 149 -7.82 2.55 3.99
CA PHE A 149 -6.80 1.94 3.13
C PHE A 149 -6.39 0.58 3.73
N GLY A 150 -5.59 -0.18 3.00
CA GLY A 150 -5.09 -1.48 3.45
C GLY A 150 -3.92 -1.35 4.42
N SER A 151 -2.80 -2.00 4.09
CA SER A 151 -1.62 -1.97 4.96
C SER A 151 -0.70 -0.80 4.66
N ILE A 152 0.20 -0.52 5.62
CA ILE A 152 1.27 0.46 5.50
C ILE A 152 2.60 -0.29 5.51
N ILE A 153 3.48 0.01 4.56
CA ILE A 153 4.84 -0.50 4.55
C ILE A 153 5.79 0.51 5.19
N GLN A 154 6.66 -0.01 6.05
CA GLN A 154 7.79 0.72 6.63
C GLN A 154 9.08 0.04 6.20
N ARG A 155 9.99 0.82 5.63
CA ARG A 155 11.32 0.36 5.24
C ARG A 155 12.31 1.51 5.40
N ASP A 156 13.40 1.27 6.12
CA ASP A 156 14.45 2.29 6.36
C ASP A 156 13.88 3.62 6.92
N GLY A 157 12.89 3.53 7.81
CA GLY A 157 12.26 4.71 8.41
C GLY A 157 11.32 5.47 7.47
N LEU A 158 11.00 4.92 6.30
CA LEU A 158 10.10 5.50 5.31
C LEU A 158 8.80 4.72 5.25
N PHE A 159 7.68 5.44 5.06
CA PHE A 159 6.34 4.88 5.14
C PHE A 159 5.54 5.19 3.88
N LYS A 160 4.88 4.16 3.32
CA LYS A 160 3.94 4.30 2.20
C LYS A 160 2.72 3.42 2.41
N ILE A 161 1.65 3.72 1.70
CA ILE A 161 0.45 2.89 1.67
C ILE A 161 0.68 1.78 0.64
N VAL A 162 0.49 0.53 1.04
CA VAL A 162 0.65 -0.61 0.13
C VAL A 162 -0.48 -0.64 -0.90
N SER A 163 -1.72 -0.43 -0.43
CA SER A 163 -2.90 -0.53 -1.28
C SER A 163 -4.04 0.28 -0.67
N TYR A 164 -4.89 0.83 -1.52
CA TYR A 164 -6.12 1.50 -1.10
C TYR A 164 -7.30 0.54 -0.92
N SER A 165 -7.05 -0.75 -0.81
CA SER A 165 -8.10 -1.71 -0.40
C SER A 165 -8.71 -1.26 0.91
N ASN A 166 -10.03 -1.15 0.95
CA ASN A 166 -10.72 -0.61 2.11
C ASN A 166 -12.05 -1.31 2.35
N GLU A 167 -12.57 -1.08 3.55
CA GLU A 167 -13.87 -1.59 3.99
C GLU A 167 -14.61 -0.45 4.71
N PHE A 168 -15.62 0.09 4.06
CA PHE A 168 -16.50 1.06 4.67
C PHE A 168 -17.74 1.34 3.82
#